data_1fefd2bf05b44ce6ccb93c4249f4e1b6
#
_entry.id   1fefd2bf05b44ce6ccb93c4249f4e1b6
#
_cell.length_a   1.000
_cell.length_b   1.000
_cell.length_c   1.000
_cell.angle_alpha   90.00
_cell.angle_beta   90.00
_cell.angle_gamma   90.00
#
_symmetry.space_group_name_H-M   'P 1'
#
loop_
_entity.id
_entity.type
_entity.pdbx_description
1 polymer ?
#
loop_
_entity_poly.entity_id
_entity_poly.type
_entity_poly.pdbx_seq_one_letter_code
_entity_poly.pdbx_strand_id
1 'polypeptide(L)'
;MAGWQCILSDEEKIWMTEKNWPVTTEVPVLWGDMDAFGHVNNIIYLKWCETSRIELFCKIWDLDGLKMDEILEKSGVGPILANFNTNYRFPVACPDTIFVKTRIKHIGNTSFGIEHQITSKNNGSKIVAEADS
;
A
#
# COMPACT_ATOMS: atom_id res chain seq x y z
N MET A 1 -3.46 17.43 1.66
CA MET A 1 -2.21 17.96 2.23
C MET A 1 -1.62 19.01 1.32
N ALA A 2 -1.88 20.26 1.65
CA ALA A 2 -1.27 21.39 0.92
C ALA A 2 0.26 21.38 1.15
N GLY A 3 1.06 21.38 0.13
CA GLY A 3 2.52 21.49 0.24
C GLY A 3 3.33 20.20 0.10
N TRP A 4 2.73 19.02 0.19
CA TRP A 4 3.49 17.78 0.00
C TRP A 4 4.04 17.65 -1.43
N GLN A 5 3.37 18.21 -2.41
CA GLN A 5 3.83 18.27 -3.80
C GLN A 5 5.13 19.05 -3.96
N CYS A 6 5.39 20.03 -3.08
CA CYS A 6 6.63 20.82 -3.10
C CYS A 6 7.84 20.04 -2.59
N ILE A 7 7.63 18.89 -1.92
CA ILE A 7 8.70 18.06 -1.35
C ILE A 7 9.22 17.04 -2.39
N LEU A 8 8.45 16.80 -3.45
CA LEU A 8 8.77 15.79 -4.47
C LEU A 8 9.28 16.46 -5.74
N SER A 9 10.39 15.96 -6.27
CA SER A 9 10.87 16.33 -7.60
C SER A 9 9.94 15.76 -8.67
N ASP A 10 10.02 16.32 -9.89
CA ASP A 10 9.24 15.80 -11.03
C ASP A 10 9.63 14.35 -11.37
N GLU A 11 10.90 13.98 -11.23
CA GLU A 11 11.39 12.63 -11.42
C GLU A 11 10.79 11.65 -10.39
N GLU A 12 10.72 12.05 -9.12
CA GLU A 12 10.08 11.25 -8.06
C GLU A 12 8.59 11.06 -8.32
N LYS A 13 7.88 12.09 -8.76
CA LYS A 13 6.46 12.01 -9.13
C LYS A 13 6.24 11.01 -10.27
N ILE A 14 7.05 11.07 -11.32
CA ILE A 14 6.99 10.15 -12.47
C ILE A 14 7.24 8.73 -11.99
N TRP A 15 8.28 8.50 -11.22
CA TRP A 15 8.63 7.19 -10.69
C TRP A 15 7.50 6.56 -9.86
N MET A 16 6.84 7.35 -9.01
CA MET A 16 5.75 6.88 -8.16
C MET A 16 4.48 6.54 -8.92
N THR A 17 4.23 7.22 -10.04
CA THR A 17 3.03 7.03 -10.87
C THR A 17 3.23 6.05 -12.02
N GLU A 18 4.45 5.54 -12.21
CA GLU A 18 4.71 4.56 -13.26
C GLU A 18 3.93 3.26 -13.03
N LYS A 19 3.56 2.61 -14.16
CA LYS A 19 2.87 1.31 -14.15
C LYS A 19 3.69 0.17 -13.57
N ASN A 20 4.96 0.40 -13.26
CA ASN A 20 5.92 -0.61 -12.85
C ASN A 20 5.83 -1.00 -11.37
N TRP A 21 4.84 -0.51 -10.63
CA TRP A 21 4.66 -0.82 -9.22
C TRP A 21 5.96 -0.66 -8.43
N PRO A 22 6.30 0.57 -8.00
CA PRO A 22 7.58 0.87 -7.35
C PRO A 22 7.81 0.09 -6.05
N VAL A 23 6.73 -0.41 -5.44
CA VAL A 23 6.81 -1.22 -4.23
C VAL A 23 6.06 -2.53 -4.43
N THR A 24 6.71 -3.62 -4.03
CA THR A 24 6.09 -4.94 -3.88
C THR A 24 6.44 -5.47 -2.50
N THR A 25 5.45 -5.63 -1.65
CA THR A 25 5.61 -6.13 -0.29
C THR A 25 5.21 -7.59 -0.23
N GLU A 26 6.09 -8.45 0.24
CA GLU A 26 5.82 -9.85 0.47
C GLU A 26 5.35 -10.06 1.90
N VAL A 27 4.19 -10.68 2.07
CA VAL A 27 3.58 -10.89 3.40
C VAL A 27 3.15 -12.35 3.53
N PRO A 28 3.59 -13.07 4.56
CA PRO A 28 3.06 -14.40 4.84
C PRO A 28 1.65 -14.29 5.41
N VAL A 29 0.77 -15.18 4.98
CA VAL A 29 -0.56 -15.32 5.59
C VAL A 29 -0.39 -16.11 6.88
N LEU A 30 -0.83 -15.53 7.98
CA LEU A 30 -0.79 -16.17 9.30
C LEU A 30 -2.11 -16.89 9.56
N TRP A 31 -2.03 -17.98 10.33
CA TRP A 31 -3.23 -18.73 10.70
C TRP A 31 -4.26 -17.85 11.41
N GLY A 32 -3.81 -16.94 12.29
CA GLY A 32 -4.67 -16.00 13.01
C GLY A 32 -5.31 -14.92 12.13
N ASP A 33 -4.93 -14.80 10.87
CA ASP A 33 -5.55 -13.88 9.92
C ASP A 33 -6.90 -14.39 9.40
N MET A 34 -7.17 -15.69 9.59
CA MET A 34 -8.41 -16.32 9.13
C MET A 34 -9.57 -16.11 10.11
N ASP A 35 -10.76 -16.02 9.56
CA ASP A 35 -12.01 -16.01 10.34
C ASP A 35 -12.63 -17.43 10.43
N ALA A 36 -13.82 -17.51 11.02
CA ALA A 36 -14.55 -18.76 11.22
C ALA A 36 -14.94 -19.48 9.90
N PHE A 37 -14.91 -18.79 8.78
CA PHE A 37 -15.19 -19.35 7.45
C PHE A 37 -13.94 -19.99 6.80
N GLY A 38 -12.78 -19.94 7.46
CA GLY A 38 -11.55 -20.55 6.96
C GLY A 38 -10.86 -19.72 5.88
N HIS A 39 -11.21 -18.45 5.72
CA HIS A 39 -10.57 -17.52 4.81
C HIS A 39 -10.03 -16.32 5.56
N VAL A 40 -9.04 -15.65 4.97
CA VAL A 40 -8.50 -14.42 5.53
C VAL A 40 -9.61 -13.39 5.70
N ASN A 41 -9.70 -12.82 6.89
CA ASN A 41 -10.67 -11.79 7.22
C ASN A 41 -10.44 -10.55 6.33
N ASN A 42 -11.52 -9.96 5.86
CA ASN A 42 -11.49 -8.79 4.98
C ASN A 42 -10.65 -7.63 5.52
N ILE A 43 -10.64 -7.42 6.82
CA ILE A 43 -9.86 -6.34 7.45
C ILE A 43 -8.33 -6.57 7.38
N ILE A 44 -7.89 -7.79 7.23
CA ILE A 44 -6.46 -8.12 7.11
C ILE A 44 -5.89 -7.57 5.81
N TYR A 45 -6.66 -7.53 4.73
CA TYR A 45 -6.24 -6.93 3.46
C TYR A 45 -5.89 -5.45 3.64
N LEU A 46 -6.61 -4.73 4.48
CA LEU A 46 -6.31 -3.32 4.81
C LEU A 46 -4.95 -3.19 5.50
N LYS A 47 -4.64 -4.11 6.41
CA LYS A 47 -3.32 -4.15 7.08
C LYS A 47 -2.19 -4.42 6.10
N TRP A 48 -2.39 -5.32 5.15
CA TRP A 48 -1.41 -5.60 4.11
C TRP A 48 -1.15 -4.37 3.23
N CYS A 49 -2.21 -3.70 2.82
CA CYS A 49 -2.11 -2.45 2.06
C CYS A 49 -1.44 -1.35 2.86
N GLU A 50 -1.73 -1.23 4.15
CA GLU A 50 -1.08 -0.26 5.04
C GLU A 50 0.42 -0.51 5.11
N THR A 51 0.85 -1.76 5.32
CA THR A 51 2.26 -2.12 5.36
C THR A 51 2.97 -1.73 4.07
N SER A 52 2.39 -2.04 2.93
CA SER A 52 2.94 -1.71 1.62
C SER A 52 2.96 -0.20 1.36
N ARG A 53 1.95 0.51 1.80
CA ARG A 53 1.90 1.98 1.72
C ARG A 53 3.01 2.63 2.55
N ILE A 54 3.28 2.12 3.74
CA ILE A 54 4.37 2.61 4.57
C ILE A 54 5.74 2.35 3.91
N GLU A 55 5.92 1.20 3.29
CA GLU A 55 7.13 0.94 2.49
C GLU A 55 7.30 1.95 1.35
N LEU A 56 6.20 2.29 0.67
CA LEU A 56 6.22 3.30 -0.37
C LEU A 56 6.65 4.67 0.18
N PHE A 57 6.10 5.09 1.31
CA PHE A 57 6.47 6.33 1.96
C PHE A 57 7.94 6.35 2.40
N CYS A 58 8.42 5.23 2.96
CA CYS A 58 9.83 5.11 3.33
C CYS A 58 10.76 5.28 2.11
N LYS A 59 10.40 4.72 0.96
CA LYS A 59 11.15 4.91 -0.27
C LYS A 59 11.10 6.36 -0.79
N ILE A 60 9.92 6.98 -0.76
CA ILE A 60 9.73 8.35 -1.22
C ILE A 60 10.59 9.33 -0.43
N TRP A 61 10.65 9.17 0.87
CA TRP A 61 11.36 10.07 1.77
C TRP A 61 12.75 9.56 2.19
N ASP A 62 13.23 8.49 1.57
CA ASP A 62 14.53 7.87 1.85
C ASP A 62 14.75 7.63 3.35
N LEU A 63 13.77 6.99 3.99
CA LEU A 63 13.79 6.70 5.41
C LEU A 63 14.26 5.27 5.69
N ASP A 64 15.17 5.13 6.65
CA ASP A 64 15.51 3.85 7.24
C ASP A 64 14.49 3.48 8.31
N GLY A 65 13.50 2.66 7.91
CA GLY A 65 12.46 2.19 8.80
C GLY A 65 11.30 3.18 9.03
N LEU A 66 10.51 2.92 10.07
CA LEU A 66 9.23 3.59 10.32
C LEU A 66 9.37 4.92 11.08
N LYS A 67 10.21 5.81 10.60
CA LYS A 67 10.42 7.12 11.22
C LYS A 67 9.50 8.19 10.61
N MET A 68 8.19 7.92 10.63
CA MET A 68 7.19 8.84 10.09
C MET A 68 7.13 10.19 10.83
N ASP A 69 7.53 10.22 12.09
CA ASP A 69 7.69 11.41 12.89
C ASP A 69 8.72 12.38 12.29
N GLU A 70 9.80 11.86 11.73
CA GLU A 70 10.82 12.68 11.04
C GLU A 70 10.25 13.42 9.84
N ILE A 71 9.31 12.83 9.11
CA ILE A 71 8.64 13.49 7.99
C ILE A 71 7.82 14.68 8.49
N LEU A 72 7.08 14.48 9.57
CA LEU A 72 6.26 15.51 10.17
C LEU A 72 7.12 16.67 10.68
N GLU A 73 8.24 16.36 11.31
CA GLU A 73 9.18 17.36 11.83
C GLU A 73 9.84 18.17 10.70
N LYS A 74 10.25 17.52 9.62
CA LYS A 74 10.94 18.16 8.49
C LYS A 74 10.03 18.99 7.61
N SER A 75 8.83 18.52 7.33
CA SER A 75 7.92 19.16 6.37
C SER A 75 6.74 19.87 7.03
N GLY A 76 6.41 19.55 8.27
CA GLY A 76 5.21 20.02 8.95
C GLY A 76 3.91 19.43 8.35
N VAL A 77 4.03 18.46 7.44
CA VAL A 77 2.91 17.87 6.71
C VAL A 77 3.03 16.36 6.74
N GLY A 78 1.93 15.68 7.06
CA GLY A 78 1.86 14.22 7.05
C GLY A 78 0.62 13.71 6.32
N PRO A 79 0.67 12.49 5.79
CA PRO A 79 -0.48 11.89 5.13
C PRO A 79 -1.56 11.46 6.12
N ILE A 80 -2.82 11.71 5.76
CA ILE A 80 -3.98 11.23 6.51
C ILE A 80 -4.85 10.45 5.54
N LEU A 81 -5.23 9.22 5.92
CA LEU A 81 -6.12 8.40 5.12
C LEU A 81 -7.53 8.99 5.16
N ALA A 82 -8.04 9.39 4.00
CA ALA A 82 -9.38 9.94 3.84
C ALA A 82 -10.40 8.92 3.35
N ASN A 83 -9.94 7.97 2.53
CA ASN A 83 -10.81 6.98 1.88
C ASN A 83 -10.01 5.70 1.63
N PHE A 84 -10.66 4.56 1.71
CA PHE A 84 -10.11 3.27 1.35
C PHE A 84 -11.20 2.41 0.70
N ASN A 85 -10.93 1.92 -0.51
CA ASN A 85 -11.87 1.11 -1.26
C ASN A 85 -11.20 -0.19 -1.71
N THR A 86 -11.85 -1.33 -1.52
CA THR A 86 -11.30 -2.63 -1.85
C THR A 86 -12.31 -3.47 -2.60
N ASN A 87 -11.86 -4.12 -3.66
CA ASN A 87 -12.60 -5.13 -4.39
C ASN A 87 -11.95 -6.50 -4.18
N TYR A 88 -12.66 -7.41 -3.54
CA TYR A 88 -12.22 -8.77 -3.28
C TYR A 88 -12.65 -9.67 -4.44
N ARG A 89 -11.70 -10.44 -4.98
CA ARG A 89 -11.96 -11.29 -6.16
C ARG A 89 -11.91 -12.78 -5.85
N PHE A 90 -10.94 -13.20 -5.05
CA PHE A 90 -10.75 -14.61 -4.69
C PHE A 90 -10.40 -14.72 -3.21
N PRO A 91 -10.91 -15.76 -2.52
CA PRO A 91 -10.56 -15.99 -1.13
C PRO A 91 -9.10 -16.41 -0.98
N VAL A 92 -8.51 -16.03 0.13
CA VAL A 92 -7.16 -16.41 0.53
C VAL A 92 -7.23 -17.18 1.85
N ALA A 93 -6.40 -18.21 1.99
CA ALA A 93 -6.33 -19.02 3.20
C ALA A 93 -4.86 -19.32 3.55
N CYS A 94 -4.59 -19.52 4.83
CA CYS A 94 -3.29 -19.96 5.32
C CYS A 94 -3.11 -21.47 5.04
N PRO A 95 -1.92 -21.94 4.64
CA PRO A 95 -0.70 -21.16 4.40
C PRO A 95 -0.66 -20.55 2.99
N ASP A 96 -0.17 -19.33 2.88
CA ASP A 96 0.02 -18.66 1.60
C ASP A 96 1.04 -17.53 1.75
N THR A 97 1.52 -17.02 0.64
CA THR A 97 2.32 -15.80 0.56
C THR A 97 1.61 -14.81 -0.36
N ILE A 98 1.45 -13.60 0.15
CA ILE A 98 0.78 -12.50 -0.55
C ILE A 98 1.83 -11.51 -1.02
N PHE A 99 1.63 -10.99 -2.22
CA PHE A 99 2.42 -9.89 -2.77
C PHE A 99 1.51 -8.69 -2.96
N VAL A 100 1.82 -7.59 -2.27
CA VAL A 100 1.09 -6.34 -2.39
C VAL A 100 1.93 -5.36 -3.18
N LYS A 101 1.46 -5.03 -4.37
CA LYS A 101 2.05 -4.01 -5.23
C LYS A 101 1.37 -2.69 -4.96
N THR A 102 2.16 -1.63 -4.79
CA THR A 102 1.65 -0.30 -4.42
C THR A 102 2.29 0.77 -5.29
N ARG A 103 1.46 1.73 -5.72
CA ARG A 103 1.91 2.90 -6.48
C ARG A 103 1.04 4.11 -6.19
N ILE A 104 1.53 5.27 -6.53
CA ILE A 104 0.72 6.49 -6.57
C ILE A 104 -0.10 6.47 -7.86
N LYS A 105 -1.42 6.58 -7.72
CA LYS A 105 -2.36 6.60 -8.84
C LYS A 105 -2.47 7.97 -9.49
N HIS A 106 -2.60 9.00 -8.65
CA HIS A 106 -2.68 10.39 -9.09
C HIS A 106 -2.21 11.33 -7.98
N ILE A 107 -1.85 12.54 -8.38
CA ILE A 107 -1.41 13.59 -7.47
C ILE A 107 -2.28 14.82 -7.71
N GLY A 108 -3.04 15.21 -6.68
CA GLY A 108 -3.85 16.44 -6.67
C GLY A 108 -3.14 17.60 -5.95
N ASN A 109 -3.86 18.69 -5.74
CA ASN A 109 -3.32 19.87 -5.03
C ASN A 109 -3.10 19.62 -3.53
N THR A 110 -4.06 18.98 -2.89
CA THR A 110 -4.07 18.73 -1.43
C THR A 110 -4.20 17.27 -1.09
N SER A 111 -4.20 16.40 -2.08
CA SER A 111 -4.40 14.96 -1.93
C SER A 111 -3.62 14.17 -2.98
N PHE A 112 -3.48 12.90 -2.74
CA PHE A 112 -2.95 11.94 -3.70
C PHE A 112 -3.69 10.61 -3.55
N GLY A 113 -3.76 9.85 -4.63
CA GLY A 113 -4.37 8.53 -4.63
C GLY A 113 -3.32 7.44 -4.67
N ILE A 114 -3.53 6.39 -3.90
CA ILE A 114 -2.69 5.19 -3.88
C ILE A 114 -3.49 4.02 -4.42
N GLU A 115 -2.86 3.19 -5.22
CA GLU A 115 -3.44 1.97 -5.78
C GLU A 115 -2.65 0.76 -5.31
N HIS A 116 -3.36 -0.29 -4.93
CA HIS A 116 -2.80 -1.57 -4.52
C HIS A 116 -3.33 -2.71 -5.38
N GLN A 117 -2.45 -3.65 -5.69
CA GLN A 117 -2.81 -4.90 -6.33
C GLN A 117 -2.28 -6.04 -5.48
N ILE A 118 -3.17 -6.94 -5.05
CA ILE A 118 -2.82 -8.04 -4.16
C ILE A 118 -2.89 -9.35 -4.93
N THR A 119 -1.78 -10.09 -4.96
CA THR A 119 -1.68 -11.40 -5.60
C THR A 119 -1.36 -12.47 -4.58
N SER A 120 -1.81 -13.69 -4.85
CA SER A 120 -1.63 -14.86 -3.98
C SER A 120 -0.79 -15.90 -4.68
N LYS A 121 0.27 -16.37 -4.04
CA LYS A 121 1.13 -17.43 -4.58
C LYS A 121 0.35 -18.72 -4.79
N ASN A 122 -0.47 -19.13 -3.84
CA ASN A 122 -1.25 -20.38 -3.90
C ASN A 122 -2.37 -20.34 -4.94
N ASN A 123 -2.83 -19.15 -5.32
CA ASN A 123 -3.81 -18.95 -6.38
C ASN A 123 -3.16 -18.72 -7.76
N GLY A 124 -1.93 -19.20 -7.98
CA GLY A 124 -1.23 -19.07 -9.25
C GLY A 124 -0.85 -17.64 -9.60
N SER A 125 -0.56 -16.81 -8.60
CA SER A 125 -0.26 -15.38 -8.75
C SER A 125 -1.40 -14.58 -9.35
N LYS A 126 -2.64 -15.04 -9.20
CA LYS A 126 -3.83 -14.29 -9.58
C LYS A 126 -4.04 -13.09 -8.66
N ILE A 127 -4.64 -12.06 -9.22
CA ILE A 127 -5.11 -10.91 -8.43
C ILE A 127 -6.27 -11.36 -7.56
N VAL A 128 -6.08 -11.36 -6.25
CA VAL A 128 -7.11 -11.76 -5.27
C VAL A 128 -7.89 -10.57 -4.75
N ALA A 129 -7.30 -9.39 -4.78
CA ALA A 129 -7.96 -8.13 -4.43
C ALA A 129 -7.25 -6.93 -5.08
N GLU A 130 -8.00 -5.87 -5.25
CA GLU A 130 -7.50 -4.56 -5.69
C GLU A 130 -8.05 -3.51 -4.74
N ALA A 131 -7.25 -2.52 -4.42
CA ALA A 131 -7.65 -1.45 -3.51
C ALA A 131 -7.13 -0.09 -3.98
N ASP A 132 -7.83 0.96 -3.56
CA ASP A 132 -7.40 2.33 -3.74
C ASP A 132 -7.75 3.19 -2.52
N SER A 133 -6.94 4.21 -2.26
CA SER A 133 -7.10 5.10 -1.11
C SER A 133 -6.61 6.52 -1.40
#